data_c39b35a065ae3db14946ae93c69fa075
#
_entry.id   c39b35a065ae3db14946ae93c69fa075
#
_cell.length_a   1.000
_cell.length_b   1.000
_cell.length_c   1.000
_cell.angle_alpha   90.00
_cell.angle_beta   90.00
_cell.angle_gamma   90.00
#
_symmetry.space_group_name_H-M   'P 1'
#
loop_
_entity.id
_entity.type
_entity.pdbx_description
1 polymer ?
#
loop_
_entity_poly.entity_id
_entity_poly.type
_entity_poly.pdbx_seq_one_letter_code
_entity_poly.pdbx_strand_id
1 'polypeptide(L)'
;DTWCWIKLGEITDNHDGERIPVNAKNRESMKGKYPYYGASGIIDYVNKPIFNGKYLLIGEDGANLISRSVPLAFIAEGKFWVNNHAHILTTWGDIPLEFLSNYINSVRLTKWITGTAQPKLNQNNLKKIPVPVSPLEEQREIILQIEQGFSLIKNTENITNTMLKQLDTLHSSILKQAFEGKLVPQDPNDESAEKLLEQIKEQKQS
;
A
#
# COMPACT_ATOMS: atom_id res chain seq x y z
N ASP A 1 23.79 -23.19 11.10
CA ASP A 1 22.56 -22.47 10.66
C ASP A 1 21.69 -22.25 11.89
N THR A 2 21.41 -20.96 12.19
CA THR A 2 20.57 -20.56 13.34
C THR A 2 19.09 -20.45 12.98
N TRP A 3 18.75 -20.68 11.70
CA TRP A 3 17.39 -20.63 11.16
C TRP A 3 16.77 -22.03 11.07
N CYS A 4 15.48 -22.11 11.35
CA CYS A 4 14.69 -23.33 11.13
C CYS A 4 13.39 -23.04 10.39
N TRP A 5 12.87 -24.05 9.68
CA TRP A 5 11.57 -23.98 9.01
C TRP A 5 10.51 -24.63 9.92
N ILE A 6 9.44 -23.88 10.16
CA ILE A 6 8.31 -24.34 10.97
C ILE A 6 7.00 -24.00 10.26
N LYS A 7 5.92 -24.71 10.53
CA LYS A 7 4.62 -24.35 9.95
C LYS A 7 4.01 -23.19 10.73
N LEU A 8 3.38 -22.24 10.01
CA LEU A 8 2.74 -21.07 10.61
C LEU A 8 1.81 -21.44 11.76
N GLY A 9 0.99 -22.50 11.61
CA GLY A 9 0.07 -22.94 12.64
C GLY A 9 0.73 -23.54 13.91
N GLU A 10 2.04 -23.77 13.91
CA GLU A 10 2.78 -24.25 15.08
C GLU A 10 3.29 -23.09 15.96
N ILE A 11 3.37 -21.87 15.39
CA ILE A 11 3.87 -20.65 16.06
C ILE A 11 2.79 -19.56 16.22
N THR A 12 1.55 -19.84 15.77
CA THR A 12 0.45 -18.86 15.86
C THR A 12 -0.77 -19.48 16.50
N ASP A 13 -1.54 -18.65 17.21
CA ASP A 13 -2.90 -18.95 17.60
C ASP A 13 -3.89 -18.26 16.67
N ASN A 14 -4.99 -18.97 16.32
CA ASN A 14 -5.96 -18.51 15.33
C ASN A 14 -7.28 -18.16 16.01
N HIS A 15 -7.70 -16.90 15.87
CA HIS A 15 -8.89 -16.30 16.44
C HIS A 15 -10.07 -16.19 15.46
N ASP A 16 -10.05 -16.91 14.34
CA ASP A 16 -11.11 -16.84 13.33
C ASP A 16 -12.50 -17.17 13.88
N GLY A 17 -12.57 -18.02 14.90
CA GLY A 17 -13.82 -18.40 15.56
C GLY A 17 -14.51 -17.27 16.33
N GLU A 18 -13.76 -16.20 16.64
CA GLU A 18 -14.27 -15.04 17.38
C GLU A 18 -14.83 -13.93 16.44
N ARG A 19 -14.66 -14.10 15.12
CA ARG A 19 -15.17 -13.15 14.12
C ARG A 19 -16.70 -13.15 14.09
N ILE A 20 -17.27 -11.97 13.94
CA ILE A 20 -18.69 -11.79 13.74
C ILE A 20 -18.91 -11.02 12.43
N PRO A 21 -19.26 -11.72 11.34
CA PRO A 21 -19.51 -11.06 10.06
C PRO A 21 -20.76 -10.21 10.11
N VAL A 22 -20.67 -8.96 9.62
CA VAL A 22 -21.79 -8.03 9.52
C VAL A 22 -21.94 -7.59 8.07
N ASN A 23 -23.11 -7.80 7.49
CA ASN A 23 -23.39 -7.33 6.14
C ASN A 23 -23.43 -5.80 6.03
N ALA A 24 -23.27 -5.26 4.82
CA ALA A 24 -23.20 -3.82 4.59
C ALA A 24 -24.42 -3.07 5.14
N LYS A 25 -25.65 -3.61 4.95
CA LYS A 25 -26.90 -2.99 5.40
C LYS A 25 -26.95 -2.85 6.93
N ASN A 26 -26.51 -3.90 7.65
CA ASN A 26 -26.50 -3.85 9.13
C ASN A 26 -25.39 -2.93 9.65
N ARG A 27 -24.24 -2.81 8.94
CA ARG A 27 -23.18 -1.88 9.31
C ARG A 27 -23.60 -0.42 9.24
N GLU A 28 -24.52 -0.07 8.33
CA GLU A 28 -25.07 1.29 8.25
C GLU A 28 -25.63 1.77 9.60
N SER A 29 -26.34 0.90 10.34
CA SER A 29 -26.86 1.18 11.68
C SER A 29 -25.82 1.13 12.79
N MET A 30 -24.62 0.65 12.48
CA MET A 30 -23.50 0.46 13.43
C MET A 30 -22.36 1.46 13.21
N LYS A 31 -22.57 2.53 12.48
CA LYS A 31 -21.50 3.54 12.21
C LYS A 31 -20.90 4.10 13.50
N GLY A 32 -19.57 4.23 13.51
CA GLY A 32 -18.83 4.68 14.67
C GLY A 32 -17.36 4.95 14.41
N LYS A 33 -16.51 4.76 15.43
CA LYS A 33 -15.10 5.14 15.41
C LYS A 33 -14.10 3.97 15.34
N TYR A 34 -14.56 2.74 15.53
CA TYR A 34 -13.67 1.58 15.56
C TYR A 34 -13.50 1.01 14.16
N PRO A 35 -12.26 0.79 13.71
CA PRO A 35 -12.00 0.21 12.38
C PRO A 35 -12.69 -1.14 12.21
N TYR A 36 -13.29 -1.34 11.03
CA TYR A 36 -13.85 -2.61 10.59
C TYR A 36 -13.01 -3.14 9.44
N TYR A 37 -12.29 -4.24 9.70
CA TYR A 37 -11.33 -4.80 8.76
C TYR A 37 -11.98 -5.86 7.85
N GLY A 38 -11.56 -5.83 6.57
CA GLY A 38 -11.79 -6.87 5.57
C GLY A 38 -10.49 -7.54 5.14
N ALA A 39 -10.52 -8.25 4.00
CA ALA A 39 -9.38 -9.00 3.46
C ALA A 39 -8.14 -8.14 3.12
N SER A 40 -8.31 -6.84 2.88
CA SER A 40 -7.26 -5.95 2.38
C SER A 40 -7.13 -4.65 3.20
N GLY A 41 -7.56 -4.66 4.46
CA GLY A 41 -7.48 -3.50 5.35
C GLY A 41 -8.84 -3.01 5.84
N ILE A 42 -8.88 -1.74 6.26
CA ILE A 42 -10.10 -1.11 6.80
C ILE A 42 -11.08 -0.87 5.65
N ILE A 43 -12.31 -1.37 5.80
CA ILE A 43 -13.40 -1.20 4.83
C ILE A 43 -14.56 -0.36 5.37
N ASP A 44 -14.60 -0.13 6.69
CA ASP A 44 -15.65 0.65 7.34
C ASP A 44 -15.23 1.03 8.78
N TYR A 45 -16.11 1.78 9.49
CA TYR A 45 -15.96 2.08 10.90
C TYR A 45 -17.28 1.78 11.65
N VAL A 46 -17.17 1.12 12.83
CA VAL A 46 -18.31 0.66 13.62
C VAL A 46 -18.30 1.25 15.04
N ASN A 47 -19.46 1.21 15.71
CA ASN A 47 -19.67 1.83 17.02
C ASN A 47 -19.17 1.00 18.20
N LYS A 48 -18.83 -0.27 17.99
CA LYS A 48 -18.26 -1.15 19.02
C LYS A 48 -17.17 -2.05 18.43
N PRO A 49 -16.13 -2.38 19.21
CA PRO A 49 -15.11 -3.36 18.81
C PRO A 49 -15.51 -4.77 19.26
N ILE A 50 -14.90 -5.79 18.65
CA ILE A 50 -14.92 -7.18 19.15
C ILE A 50 -13.51 -7.67 19.51
N PHE A 51 -12.48 -7.00 19.03
CA PHE A 51 -11.07 -7.27 19.37
C PHE A 51 -10.45 -6.06 20.07
N ASN A 52 -9.51 -6.31 20.96
CA ASN A 52 -8.69 -5.30 21.62
C ASN A 52 -7.30 -5.87 21.88
N GLY A 53 -6.28 -5.35 21.20
CA GLY A 53 -4.90 -5.84 21.27
C GLY A 53 -4.17 -5.65 19.95
N LYS A 54 -3.08 -6.38 19.76
CA LYS A 54 -2.28 -6.38 18.54
C LYS A 54 -2.37 -7.75 17.87
N TYR A 55 -2.79 -7.78 16.61
CA TYR A 55 -3.06 -9.00 15.87
C TYR A 55 -2.50 -8.89 14.45
N LEU A 56 -2.07 -10.02 13.89
CA LEU A 56 -1.77 -10.16 12.48
C LEU A 56 -3.05 -10.55 11.74
N LEU A 57 -3.46 -9.72 10.79
CA LEU A 57 -4.55 -10.03 9.86
C LEU A 57 -3.99 -10.48 8.52
N ILE A 58 -4.57 -11.56 7.96
CA ILE A 58 -4.17 -12.11 6.66
C ILE A 58 -5.44 -12.30 5.82
N GLY A 59 -5.49 -11.74 4.62
CA GLY A 59 -6.64 -11.90 3.72
C GLY A 59 -6.97 -13.38 3.47
N GLU A 60 -8.23 -13.75 3.69
CA GLU A 60 -8.73 -15.13 3.52
C GLU A 60 -9.20 -15.41 2.10
N ASP A 61 -9.77 -14.43 1.40
CA ASP A 61 -10.33 -14.58 0.07
C ASP A 61 -10.18 -13.33 -0.81
N GLY A 62 -10.54 -13.48 -2.08
CA GLY A 62 -10.55 -12.39 -3.05
C GLY A 62 -9.33 -12.33 -3.97
N ALA A 63 -9.43 -11.44 -4.98
CA ALA A 63 -8.43 -11.32 -6.04
C ALA A 63 -7.03 -10.95 -5.53
N ASN A 64 -6.94 -10.24 -4.40
CA ASN A 64 -5.67 -9.82 -3.83
C ASN A 64 -4.76 -10.97 -3.38
N LEU A 65 -5.32 -12.16 -3.12
CA LEU A 65 -4.54 -13.38 -2.86
C LEU A 65 -3.57 -13.70 -4.02
N ILE A 66 -3.96 -13.37 -5.25
CA ILE A 66 -3.19 -13.62 -6.47
C ILE A 66 -2.50 -12.35 -6.96
N SER A 67 -3.23 -11.24 -7.07
CA SER A 67 -2.73 -9.98 -7.66
C SER A 67 -1.69 -9.27 -6.79
N ARG A 68 -1.78 -9.43 -5.46
CA ARG A 68 -0.89 -8.76 -4.50
C ARG A 68 -0.78 -7.24 -4.75
N SER A 69 -1.87 -6.61 -5.19
CA SER A 69 -1.94 -5.18 -5.44
C SER A 69 -1.82 -4.33 -4.17
N VAL A 70 -2.19 -4.93 -3.03
CA VAL A 70 -1.98 -4.37 -1.68
C VAL A 70 -1.41 -5.46 -0.76
N PRO A 71 -0.80 -5.12 0.38
CA PRO A 71 -0.35 -6.10 1.36
C PRO A 71 -1.44 -7.11 1.71
N LEU A 72 -1.11 -8.40 1.72
CA LEU A 72 -2.02 -9.46 2.11
C LEU A 72 -2.10 -9.62 3.62
N ALA A 73 -0.97 -9.43 4.29
CA ALA A 73 -0.82 -9.49 5.74
C ALA A 73 -0.54 -8.10 6.30
N PHE A 74 -1.23 -7.71 7.35
CA PHE A 74 -1.09 -6.40 7.98
C PHE A 74 -1.41 -6.48 9.49
N ILE A 75 -0.90 -5.52 10.27
CA ILE A 75 -1.11 -5.46 11.71
C ILE A 75 -2.36 -4.61 12.00
N ALA A 76 -3.25 -5.14 12.85
CA ALA A 76 -4.32 -4.39 13.48
C ALA A 76 -4.02 -4.23 14.97
N GLU A 77 -4.14 -3.00 15.47
CA GLU A 77 -3.80 -2.68 16.87
C GLU A 77 -4.89 -1.83 17.53
N GLY A 78 -5.05 -2.01 18.83
CA GLY A 78 -6.05 -1.32 19.64
C GLY A 78 -7.43 -1.99 19.56
N LYS A 79 -8.49 -1.19 19.46
CA LYS A 79 -9.89 -1.68 19.44
C LYS A 79 -10.43 -1.67 18.03
N PHE A 80 -10.88 -2.83 17.53
CA PHE A 80 -11.34 -2.98 16.15
C PHE A 80 -12.36 -4.13 16.01
N TRP A 81 -12.88 -4.27 14.79
CA TRP A 81 -13.74 -5.36 14.34
C TRP A 81 -13.16 -6.00 13.07
N VAL A 82 -13.29 -7.31 12.92
CA VAL A 82 -12.85 -8.03 11.71
C VAL A 82 -14.01 -8.86 11.17
N ASN A 83 -14.18 -8.87 9.85
CA ASN A 83 -15.14 -9.74 9.17
C ASN A 83 -14.55 -11.14 8.88
N ASN A 84 -15.32 -11.98 8.19
CA ASN A 84 -14.91 -13.33 7.81
C ASN A 84 -14.03 -13.42 6.56
N HIS A 85 -13.52 -12.28 6.03
CA HIS A 85 -12.64 -12.23 4.88
C HIS A 85 -11.16 -12.04 5.24
N ALA A 86 -10.83 -12.02 6.52
CA ALA A 86 -9.45 -12.00 7.01
C ALA A 86 -9.26 -12.98 8.17
N HIS A 87 -8.19 -13.74 8.15
CA HIS A 87 -7.71 -14.52 9.31
C HIS A 87 -7.14 -13.60 10.36
N ILE A 88 -7.26 -13.98 11.62
CA ILE A 88 -6.76 -13.23 12.78
C ILE A 88 -5.83 -14.14 13.57
N LEU A 89 -4.58 -13.71 13.72
CA LEU A 89 -3.54 -14.48 14.37
C LEU A 89 -2.86 -13.68 15.49
N THR A 90 -2.48 -14.39 16.54
CA THR A 90 -1.43 -14.00 17.47
C THR A 90 -0.27 -14.97 17.40
N THR A 91 0.87 -14.66 17.99
CA THR A 91 2.04 -15.53 18.03
C THR A 91 2.22 -16.17 19.41
N TRP A 92 2.75 -17.38 19.42
CA TRP A 92 3.31 -17.99 20.62
C TRP A 92 4.75 -17.50 20.83
N GLY A 93 5.12 -17.33 22.10
CA GLY A 93 6.40 -16.74 22.45
C GLY A 93 6.50 -15.27 22.04
N ASP A 94 7.72 -14.76 21.92
CA ASP A 94 7.99 -13.36 21.59
C ASP A 94 8.21 -13.11 20.10
N ILE A 95 7.74 -14.01 19.21
CA ILE A 95 7.87 -13.82 17.75
C ILE A 95 7.09 -12.58 17.34
N PRO A 96 7.73 -11.55 16.76
CA PRO A 96 7.04 -10.33 16.37
C PRO A 96 6.05 -10.59 15.22
N LEU A 97 4.85 -10.05 15.33
CA LEU A 97 3.82 -10.14 14.29
C LEU A 97 4.28 -9.48 12.99
N GLU A 98 5.08 -8.42 13.07
CA GLU A 98 5.69 -7.71 11.95
C GLU A 98 6.61 -8.62 11.13
N PHE A 99 7.38 -9.49 11.79
CA PHE A 99 8.23 -10.46 11.12
C PHE A 99 7.39 -11.39 10.24
N LEU A 100 6.32 -11.95 10.81
CA LEU A 100 5.40 -12.82 10.07
C LEU A 100 4.67 -12.05 8.95
N SER A 101 4.23 -10.82 9.21
CA SER A 101 3.58 -9.96 8.22
C SER A 101 4.49 -9.72 7.01
N ASN A 102 5.73 -9.33 7.25
CA ASN A 102 6.72 -9.10 6.20
C ASN A 102 7.01 -10.38 5.41
N TYR A 103 7.16 -11.51 6.09
CA TYR A 103 7.36 -12.80 5.43
C TYR A 103 6.17 -13.18 4.53
N ILE A 104 4.94 -13.16 5.04
CA ILE A 104 3.72 -13.49 4.28
C ILE A 104 3.56 -12.57 3.06
N ASN A 105 3.93 -11.31 3.19
CA ASN A 105 3.88 -10.34 2.08
C ASN A 105 4.98 -10.59 1.05
N SER A 106 6.13 -11.16 1.42
CA SER A 106 7.26 -11.42 0.52
C SER A 106 7.08 -12.69 -0.33
N VAL A 107 6.31 -13.69 0.15
CA VAL A 107 6.19 -15.01 -0.50
C VAL A 107 4.92 -15.17 -1.32
N ARG A 108 5.00 -15.95 -2.40
CA ARG A 108 3.82 -16.35 -3.18
C ARG A 108 3.13 -17.53 -2.53
N LEU A 109 1.85 -17.40 -2.22
CA LEU A 109 1.05 -18.42 -1.54
C LEU A 109 0.19 -19.27 -2.47
N THR A 110 0.43 -19.26 -3.77
CA THR A 110 -0.39 -19.95 -4.79
C THR A 110 -0.59 -21.44 -4.51
N LYS A 111 0.40 -22.10 -3.90
CA LYS A 111 0.31 -23.53 -3.52
C LYS A 111 -0.74 -23.81 -2.44
N TRP A 112 -1.11 -22.81 -1.64
CA TRP A 112 -2.05 -22.93 -0.51
C TRP A 112 -3.41 -22.30 -0.82
N ILE A 113 -3.53 -21.60 -1.95
CA ILE A 113 -4.76 -20.96 -2.40
C ILE A 113 -5.57 -21.98 -3.21
N THR A 114 -6.85 -22.05 -2.92
CA THR A 114 -7.83 -22.89 -3.63
C THR A 114 -8.88 -22.01 -4.31
N GLY A 115 -9.61 -22.58 -5.27
CA GLY A 115 -10.66 -21.85 -6.01
C GLY A 115 -10.11 -21.02 -7.17
N THR A 116 -10.55 -21.33 -8.40
CA THR A 116 -10.14 -20.63 -9.63
C THR A 116 -10.92 -19.33 -9.84
N ALA A 117 -12.24 -19.36 -9.64
CA ALA A 117 -13.10 -18.19 -9.83
C ALA A 117 -13.06 -17.24 -8.63
N GLN A 118 -12.97 -17.78 -7.42
CA GLN A 118 -12.80 -17.01 -6.19
C GLN A 118 -11.65 -17.62 -5.37
N PRO A 119 -10.44 -17.03 -5.47
CA PRO A 119 -9.29 -17.49 -4.71
C PRO A 119 -9.57 -17.46 -3.21
N LYS A 120 -9.21 -18.54 -2.51
CA LYS A 120 -9.41 -18.68 -1.07
C LYS A 120 -8.20 -19.35 -0.41
N LEU A 121 -7.69 -18.74 0.64
CA LEU A 121 -6.72 -19.30 1.56
C LEU A 121 -7.47 -19.73 2.82
N ASN A 122 -7.88 -20.98 2.90
CA ASN A 122 -8.60 -21.47 4.09
C ASN A 122 -7.64 -21.70 5.27
N GLN A 123 -8.19 -21.79 6.48
CA GLN A 123 -7.44 -21.96 7.72
C GLN A 123 -6.52 -23.19 7.71
N ASN A 124 -6.97 -24.32 7.12
CA ASN A 124 -6.15 -25.54 7.06
C ASN A 124 -4.91 -25.37 6.18
N ASN A 125 -5.02 -24.60 5.10
CA ASN A 125 -3.91 -24.30 4.22
C ASN A 125 -3.00 -23.22 4.81
N LEU A 126 -3.58 -22.19 5.44
CA LEU A 126 -2.84 -21.17 6.16
C LEU A 126 -1.88 -21.77 7.20
N LYS A 127 -2.37 -22.70 8.03
CA LYS A 127 -1.57 -23.39 9.04
C LYS A 127 -0.36 -24.16 8.49
N LYS A 128 -0.40 -24.58 7.22
CA LYS A 128 0.66 -25.39 6.58
C LYS A 128 1.75 -24.54 5.93
N ILE A 129 1.60 -23.23 5.85
CA ILE A 129 2.60 -22.36 5.24
C ILE A 129 3.91 -22.49 6.02
N PRO A 130 5.03 -22.88 5.38
CA PRO A 130 6.32 -22.93 6.04
C PRO A 130 6.84 -21.49 6.26
N VAL A 131 7.34 -21.22 7.44
CA VAL A 131 7.92 -19.95 7.85
C VAL A 131 9.37 -20.19 8.29
N PRO A 132 10.35 -19.44 7.77
CA PRO A 132 11.72 -19.47 8.28
C PRO A 132 11.78 -18.64 9.55
N VAL A 133 12.24 -19.21 10.64
CA VAL A 133 12.36 -18.56 11.95
C VAL A 133 13.82 -18.48 12.33
N SER A 134 14.30 -17.26 12.58
CA SER A 134 15.62 -16.95 13.12
C SER A 134 15.57 -16.69 14.64
N PRO A 135 16.72 -16.54 15.33
CA PRO A 135 16.75 -16.02 16.69
C PRO A 135 16.01 -14.69 16.82
N LEU A 136 15.39 -14.43 17.98
CA LEU A 136 14.53 -13.28 18.20
C LEU A 136 15.23 -11.93 17.94
N GLU A 137 16.48 -11.78 18.34
CA GLU A 137 17.25 -10.56 18.11
C GLU A 137 17.47 -10.30 16.60
N GLU A 138 17.71 -11.37 15.85
CA GLU A 138 17.84 -11.28 14.38
C GLU A 138 16.50 -10.93 13.73
N GLN A 139 15.36 -11.45 14.21
CA GLN A 139 14.03 -11.05 13.72
C GLN A 139 13.78 -9.56 13.94
N ARG A 140 14.15 -9.02 15.12
CA ARG A 140 14.02 -7.58 15.43
C ARG A 140 14.88 -6.72 14.52
N GLU A 141 16.11 -7.13 14.27
CA GLU A 141 17.03 -6.44 13.36
C GLU A 141 16.48 -6.45 11.92
N ILE A 142 15.97 -7.59 11.45
CA ILE A 142 15.33 -7.70 10.13
C ILE A 142 14.15 -6.72 9.99
N ILE A 143 13.29 -6.64 10.99
CA ILE A 143 12.16 -5.71 10.98
C ILE A 143 12.67 -4.28 10.89
N LEU A 144 13.65 -3.89 11.71
CA LEU A 144 14.22 -2.56 11.70
C LEU A 144 14.81 -2.18 10.33
N GLN A 145 15.56 -3.09 9.71
CA GLN A 145 16.15 -2.87 8.37
C GLN A 145 15.06 -2.71 7.28
N ILE A 146 13.99 -3.50 7.35
CA ILE A 146 12.85 -3.39 6.41
C ILE A 146 12.15 -2.04 6.59
N GLU A 147 11.87 -1.61 7.83
CA GLU A 147 11.21 -0.33 8.12
C GLU A 147 12.05 0.87 7.65
N GLN A 148 13.36 0.84 7.90
CA GLN A 148 14.28 1.86 7.40
C GLN A 148 14.30 1.92 5.87
N GLY A 149 14.35 0.75 5.21
CA GLY A 149 14.30 0.65 3.76
C GLY A 149 13.01 1.23 3.18
N PHE A 150 11.86 0.88 3.73
CA PHE A 150 10.56 1.42 3.28
C PHE A 150 10.42 2.91 3.55
N SER A 151 10.95 3.41 4.67
CA SER A 151 10.99 4.85 4.96
C SER A 151 11.82 5.60 3.92
N LEU A 152 12.98 5.07 3.54
CA LEU A 152 13.83 5.66 2.50
C LEU A 152 13.13 5.69 1.14
N ILE A 153 12.48 4.58 0.74
CA ILE A 153 11.71 4.52 -0.50
C ILE A 153 10.64 5.60 -0.52
N LYS A 154 9.83 5.70 0.55
CA LYS A 154 8.75 6.69 0.65
C LYS A 154 9.27 8.13 0.56
N ASN A 155 10.38 8.43 1.22
CA ASN A 155 11.01 9.75 1.15
C ASN A 155 11.49 10.06 -0.27
N THR A 156 12.10 9.08 -0.95
CA THR A 156 12.57 9.22 -2.33
C THR A 156 11.39 9.47 -3.30
N GLU A 157 10.29 8.75 -3.15
CA GLU A 157 9.06 8.95 -3.93
C GLU A 157 8.50 10.37 -3.73
N ASN A 158 8.44 10.87 -2.50
CA ASN A 158 7.97 12.22 -2.20
C ASN A 158 8.86 13.31 -2.83
N ILE A 159 10.19 13.15 -2.73
CA ILE A 159 11.16 14.05 -3.36
C ILE A 159 10.98 14.05 -4.88
N THR A 160 10.89 12.86 -5.49
CA THR A 160 10.72 12.71 -6.93
C THR A 160 9.43 13.38 -7.42
N ASN A 161 8.31 13.15 -6.74
CA ASN A 161 7.03 13.78 -7.06
C ASN A 161 7.07 15.32 -6.94
N THR A 162 7.81 15.84 -5.95
CA THR A 162 8.02 17.28 -5.77
C THR A 162 8.85 17.87 -6.92
N MET A 163 9.93 17.18 -7.31
CA MET A 163 10.78 17.59 -8.44
C MET A 163 10.02 17.61 -9.76
N LEU A 164 9.17 16.61 -10.03
CA LEU A 164 8.33 16.57 -11.23
C LEU A 164 7.42 17.80 -11.30
N LYS A 165 6.74 18.17 -10.20
CA LYS A 165 5.92 19.39 -10.14
C LYS A 165 6.73 20.68 -10.38
N GLN A 166 7.95 20.74 -9.86
CA GLN A 166 8.84 21.90 -10.09
C GLN A 166 9.25 22.00 -11.57
N LEU A 167 9.53 20.86 -12.24
CA LEU A 167 9.85 20.83 -13.67
C LEU A 167 8.67 21.32 -14.52
N ASP A 168 7.43 20.91 -14.23
CA ASP A 168 6.23 21.39 -14.92
C ASP A 168 6.05 22.91 -14.74
N THR A 169 6.30 23.42 -13.53
CA THR A 169 6.25 24.85 -13.24
C THR A 169 7.32 25.62 -14.01
N LEU A 170 8.55 25.09 -14.06
CA LEU A 170 9.66 25.71 -14.79
C LEU A 170 9.37 25.75 -16.29
N HIS A 171 8.87 24.63 -16.87
CA HIS A 171 8.48 24.56 -18.26
C HIS A 171 7.43 25.65 -18.61
N SER A 172 6.38 25.76 -17.80
CA SER A 172 5.36 26.78 -17.97
C SER A 172 5.92 28.21 -17.83
N SER A 173 6.86 28.43 -16.91
CA SER A 173 7.52 29.73 -16.72
C SER A 173 8.38 30.12 -17.91
N ILE A 174 9.13 29.18 -18.49
CA ILE A 174 9.96 29.40 -19.68
C ILE A 174 9.07 29.80 -20.86
N LEU A 175 8.01 29.06 -21.11
CA LEU A 175 7.06 29.38 -22.21
C LEU A 175 6.42 30.76 -21.99
N LYS A 176 6.01 31.07 -20.77
CA LYS A 176 5.46 32.37 -20.43
C LYS A 176 6.46 33.50 -20.71
N GLN A 177 7.70 33.37 -20.25
CA GLN A 177 8.76 34.38 -20.49
C GLN A 177 9.05 34.51 -22.00
N ALA A 178 9.06 33.41 -22.74
CA ALA A 178 9.28 33.44 -24.19
C ALA A 178 8.21 34.29 -24.91
N PHE A 179 6.93 34.03 -24.64
CA PHE A 179 5.83 34.73 -25.29
C PHE A 179 5.50 36.10 -24.70
N GLU A 180 6.05 36.46 -23.53
CA GLU A 180 6.04 37.82 -22.98
C GLU A 180 7.24 38.65 -23.47
N GLY A 181 8.12 38.10 -24.32
CA GLY A 181 9.33 38.79 -24.83
C GLY A 181 10.39 38.99 -23.76
N LYS A 182 10.39 38.19 -22.69
CA LYS A 182 11.32 38.31 -21.55
C LYS A 182 12.42 37.23 -21.52
N LEU A 183 12.32 36.22 -22.39
CA LEU A 183 13.28 35.10 -22.40
C LEU A 183 14.58 35.49 -23.14
N VAL A 184 14.46 36.27 -24.21
CA VAL A 184 15.59 36.75 -25.01
C VAL A 184 15.68 38.27 -24.89
N PRO A 185 16.86 38.87 -24.67
CA PRO A 185 17.03 40.30 -24.71
C PRO A 185 16.58 40.84 -26.08
N GLN A 186 15.83 41.92 -26.10
CA GLN A 186 15.43 42.60 -27.35
C GLN A 186 16.62 43.37 -27.89
N ASP A 187 16.94 43.20 -29.18
CA ASP A 187 17.94 44.03 -29.87
C ASP A 187 17.22 45.24 -30.49
N PRO A 188 17.60 46.48 -30.15
CA PRO A 188 17.00 47.66 -30.72
C PRO A 188 17.29 47.84 -32.21
N ASN A 189 18.23 47.07 -32.78
CA ASN A 189 18.54 47.10 -34.22
C ASN A 189 17.71 46.08 -35.01
N ASP A 190 16.96 45.19 -34.34
CA ASP A 190 16.06 44.27 -35.03
C ASP A 190 14.91 44.99 -35.72
N GLU A 191 14.51 44.44 -36.86
CA GLU A 191 13.36 44.95 -37.60
C GLU A 191 12.07 44.73 -36.81
N SER A 192 11.21 45.73 -36.73
CA SER A 192 9.98 45.64 -35.94
C SER A 192 9.03 44.60 -36.49
N ALA A 193 8.28 43.92 -35.63
CA ALA A 193 7.26 42.93 -36.03
C ALA A 193 6.13 43.58 -36.88
N GLU A 194 5.91 44.90 -36.84
CA GLU A 194 4.98 45.64 -37.65
C GLU A 194 5.36 45.57 -39.13
N LYS A 195 6.64 45.73 -39.48
CA LYS A 195 7.12 45.58 -40.85
C LYS A 195 6.94 44.16 -41.38
N LEU A 196 7.19 43.14 -40.57
CA LEU A 196 6.92 41.75 -40.91
C LEU A 196 5.43 41.55 -41.24
N LEU A 197 4.55 42.15 -40.44
CA LEU A 197 3.11 42.06 -40.64
C LEU A 197 2.66 42.77 -41.98
N GLU A 198 3.30 43.88 -42.31
CA GLU A 198 3.04 44.58 -43.60
C GLU A 198 3.46 43.72 -44.79
N GLN A 199 4.65 43.14 -44.77
CA GLN A 199 5.14 42.20 -45.79
C GLN A 199 4.22 41.01 -45.99
N ILE A 200 3.72 40.41 -44.89
CA ILE A 200 2.77 39.29 -44.94
C ILE A 200 1.44 39.71 -45.59
N LYS A 201 0.95 40.95 -45.33
CA LYS A 201 -0.29 41.47 -45.96
C LYS A 201 -0.11 41.65 -47.45
N GLU A 202 1.02 42.20 -47.89
CA GLU A 202 1.34 42.39 -49.31
C GLU A 202 1.43 41.05 -50.05
N GLN A 203 2.08 40.03 -49.46
CA GLN A 203 2.18 38.70 -50.04
C GLN A 203 0.81 37.97 -50.17
N LYS A 204 -0.15 38.30 -49.31
CA LYS A 204 -1.48 37.69 -49.35
C LYS A 204 -2.41 38.36 -50.41
N GLN A 205 -2.05 39.55 -50.91
CA GLN A 205 -2.82 40.29 -51.87
C GLN A 205 -2.33 40.09 -53.33
N SER A 206 -1.16 39.48 -53.48
CA SER A 206 -0.59 39.10 -54.79
C SER A 206 -0.98 37.64 -55.13
#